data_121903fd873bbd0f0365dec4f6eb7ec6
#
_entry.id   121903fd873bbd0f0365dec4f6eb7ec6
#
_cell.length_a   1.000
_cell.length_b   1.000
_cell.length_c   1.000
_cell.angle_alpha   90.00
_cell.angle_beta   90.00
_cell.angle_gamma   90.00
#
_symmetry.space_group_name_H-M   'P 1'
#
loop_
_entity.id
_entity.type
_entity.pdbx_description
1 polymer ?
#
loop_
_entity_poly.entity_id
_entity_poly.type
_entity_poly.pdbx_seq_one_letter_code
_entity_poly.pdbx_strand_id
1 'polypeptide(L)'
;MKRPLYLILIMLYAVTGMAAEPVKLVEESGIKGGLVVHLGCGDGTRTAALRINDRYLVHGLDSDSQKVAAARKSIQARGLYGAVSVDTWNGKTLPYSDNLVNLIIAEDLASVTNNEIQRVLAPHGVALIKTADVWTKTVKPWPREMGEWTHYQQGPGNNPVVPDTLIGPPRGLQWICEPLWFRSHGFTTSFTAMVSAQGRIFYILDEGPIGIAQDAVPEQWTLIARDAFNGVLLWKQPLSPWGVEVWKETALRYSPKAGEECLVAYKDRVMMTLGYQSEVSILDAATGRTLGVCEGTDGIEEMRCENDVL
;
A
#
# COMPACT_ATOMS: atom_id res chain seq x y z
N MET A 1 -7.51 -50.48 -19.29
CA MET A 1 -8.00 -49.09 -19.32
C MET A 1 -7.54 -48.32 -18.10
N LYS A 2 -6.26 -47.93 -18.00
CA LYS A 2 -5.71 -47.14 -16.84
C LYS A 2 -4.76 -45.99 -17.29
N ARG A 3 -4.95 -45.42 -18.47
CA ARG A 3 -4.04 -44.37 -19.02
C ARG A 3 -4.53 -42.92 -18.94
N PRO A 4 -5.82 -42.54 -18.64
CA PRO A 4 -6.17 -41.12 -18.60
C PRO A 4 -5.82 -40.41 -17.27
N LEU A 5 -5.68 -41.18 -16.14
CA LEU A 5 -5.46 -40.55 -14.83
C LEU A 5 -4.05 -39.96 -14.67
N TYR A 6 -3.02 -40.60 -15.29
CA TYR A 6 -1.65 -40.12 -15.21
C TYR A 6 -1.41 -38.83 -16.03
N LEU A 7 -2.12 -38.67 -17.17
CA LEU A 7 -1.99 -37.46 -18.00
C LEU A 7 -2.59 -36.22 -17.32
N ILE A 8 -3.74 -36.41 -16.60
CA ILE A 8 -4.38 -35.34 -15.83
C ILE A 8 -3.54 -34.92 -14.62
N LEU A 9 -2.89 -35.88 -13.95
CA LEU A 9 -2.01 -35.60 -12.82
C LEU A 9 -0.75 -34.84 -13.23
N ILE A 10 -0.16 -35.16 -14.39
CA ILE A 10 1.03 -34.46 -14.93
C ILE A 10 0.65 -33.03 -15.38
N MET A 11 -0.52 -32.81 -15.98
CA MET A 11 -1.00 -31.46 -16.29
C MET A 11 -1.28 -30.63 -15.02
N LEU A 12 -1.84 -31.23 -13.96
CA LEU A 12 -2.07 -30.55 -12.69
C LEU A 12 -0.74 -30.13 -12.01
N TYR A 13 0.29 -30.99 -12.07
CA TYR A 13 1.63 -30.68 -11.54
C TYR A 13 2.34 -29.56 -12.33
N ALA A 14 2.18 -29.52 -13.64
CA ALA A 14 2.75 -28.46 -14.46
C ALA A 14 2.08 -27.10 -14.19
N VAL A 15 0.76 -27.06 -13.99
CA VAL A 15 0.02 -25.84 -13.68
C VAL A 15 0.34 -25.34 -12.26
N THR A 16 0.48 -26.22 -11.28
CA THR A 16 0.86 -25.83 -9.91
C THR A 16 2.31 -25.34 -9.84
N GLY A 17 3.23 -25.93 -10.60
CA GLY A 17 4.63 -25.48 -10.65
C GLY A 17 4.81 -24.09 -11.27
N MET A 18 4.03 -23.75 -12.32
CA MET A 18 4.08 -22.44 -12.97
C MET A 18 3.45 -21.31 -12.12
N ALA A 19 2.48 -21.63 -11.25
CA ALA A 19 1.88 -20.63 -10.36
C ALA A 19 2.71 -20.41 -9.07
N ALA A 20 3.52 -21.35 -8.67
CA ALA A 20 4.31 -21.27 -7.43
C ALA A 20 5.50 -20.31 -7.54
N GLU A 21 6.15 -20.21 -8.69
CA GLU A 21 7.36 -19.36 -8.87
C GLU A 21 7.04 -17.85 -8.75
N PRO A 22 6.02 -17.27 -9.41
CA PRO A 22 5.70 -15.85 -9.25
C PRO A 22 5.35 -15.46 -7.81
N VAL A 23 4.60 -16.31 -7.10
CA VAL A 23 4.28 -16.10 -5.68
C VAL A 23 5.55 -16.07 -4.85
N LYS A 24 6.45 -17.03 -5.06
CA LYS A 24 7.74 -17.10 -4.37
C LYS A 24 8.60 -15.86 -4.62
N LEU A 25 8.65 -15.35 -5.86
CA LEU A 25 9.38 -14.12 -6.18
C LEU A 25 8.85 -12.91 -5.41
N VAL A 26 7.53 -12.75 -5.33
CA VAL A 26 6.92 -11.67 -4.53
C VAL A 26 7.26 -11.83 -3.06
N GLU A 27 7.19 -13.03 -2.50
CA GLU A 27 7.53 -13.32 -1.09
C GLU A 27 9.02 -13.04 -0.81
N GLU A 28 9.94 -13.53 -1.65
CA GLU A 28 11.39 -13.33 -1.53
C GLU A 28 11.80 -11.87 -1.75
N SER A 29 11.01 -11.08 -2.48
CA SER A 29 11.24 -9.64 -2.59
C SER A 29 11.17 -8.96 -1.23
N GLY A 30 10.30 -9.43 -0.34
CA GLY A 30 9.99 -8.81 0.95
C GLY A 30 8.96 -7.68 0.85
N ILE A 31 8.54 -7.28 -0.36
CA ILE A 31 7.50 -6.29 -0.58
C ILE A 31 6.15 -6.86 -0.12
N LYS A 32 5.39 -6.08 0.66
CA LYS A 32 4.14 -6.53 1.29
C LYS A 32 2.88 -5.97 0.63
N GLY A 33 3.02 -5.16 -0.42
CA GLY A 33 1.94 -4.54 -1.19
C GLY A 33 2.47 -3.39 -2.04
N GLY A 34 1.59 -2.76 -2.82
CA GLY A 34 1.91 -1.63 -3.69
C GLY A 34 1.93 -2.01 -5.18
N LEU A 35 2.59 -1.19 -5.99
CA LEU A 35 2.67 -1.37 -7.44
C LEU A 35 3.78 -2.34 -7.81
N VAL A 36 3.41 -3.43 -8.50
CA VAL A 36 4.32 -4.42 -9.08
C VAL A 36 4.37 -4.24 -10.60
N VAL A 37 5.55 -4.13 -11.16
CA VAL A 37 5.79 -4.05 -12.60
C VAL A 37 6.47 -5.33 -13.08
N HIS A 38 5.88 -5.96 -14.09
CA HIS A 38 6.41 -7.16 -14.73
C HIS A 38 6.86 -6.83 -16.15
N LEU A 39 8.15 -6.89 -16.40
CA LEU A 39 8.72 -6.70 -17.74
C LEU A 39 8.77 -8.02 -18.49
N GLY A 40 8.25 -8.03 -19.71
CA GLY A 40 8.07 -9.24 -20.51
C GLY A 40 6.80 -10.02 -20.12
N CYS A 41 5.63 -9.36 -20.18
CA CYS A 41 4.36 -9.93 -19.68
C CYS A 41 3.88 -11.18 -20.44
N GLY A 42 4.39 -11.43 -21.65
CA GLY A 42 4.06 -12.61 -22.47
C GLY A 42 2.57 -12.80 -22.68
N ASP A 43 2.02 -13.95 -22.29
CA ASP A 43 0.57 -14.28 -22.35
C ASP A 43 -0.24 -13.77 -21.14
N GLY A 44 0.40 -13.06 -20.20
CA GLY A 44 -0.21 -12.52 -19.00
C GLY A 44 -0.40 -13.52 -17.85
N THR A 45 -0.10 -14.78 -18.04
CA THR A 45 -0.31 -15.81 -16.99
C THR A 45 0.54 -15.54 -15.76
N ARG A 46 1.85 -15.27 -15.95
CA ARG A 46 2.76 -14.91 -14.84
C ARG A 46 2.39 -13.56 -14.24
N THR A 47 2.10 -12.56 -15.07
CA THR A 47 1.67 -11.24 -14.63
C THR A 47 0.48 -11.33 -13.69
N ALA A 48 -0.54 -12.12 -14.05
CA ALA A 48 -1.71 -12.34 -13.20
C ALA A 48 -1.37 -13.03 -11.87
N ALA A 49 -0.42 -13.97 -11.88
CA ALA A 49 -0.01 -14.70 -10.69
C ALA A 49 0.81 -13.86 -9.69
N LEU A 50 1.39 -12.74 -10.12
CA LEU A 50 2.09 -11.79 -9.24
C LEU A 50 1.13 -11.03 -8.31
N ARG A 51 -0.17 -10.96 -8.62
CA ARG A 51 -1.18 -10.43 -7.71
C ARG A 51 -1.59 -11.48 -6.69
N ILE A 52 -0.76 -11.67 -5.68
CA ILE A 52 -0.95 -12.71 -4.64
C ILE A 52 -2.11 -12.39 -3.67
N ASN A 53 -2.51 -11.11 -3.55
CA ASN A 53 -3.68 -10.64 -2.80
C ASN A 53 -4.03 -9.21 -3.20
N ASP A 54 -5.04 -8.62 -2.55
CA ASP A 54 -5.60 -7.31 -2.90
C ASP A 54 -4.70 -6.11 -2.58
N ARG A 55 -3.61 -6.29 -1.84
CA ARG A 55 -2.62 -5.25 -1.58
C ARG A 55 -1.69 -4.97 -2.77
N TYR A 56 -1.77 -5.76 -3.84
CA TYR A 56 -0.91 -5.60 -5.01
C TYR A 56 -1.70 -5.15 -6.23
N LEU A 57 -1.25 -4.05 -6.83
CA LEU A 57 -1.62 -3.62 -8.17
C LEU A 57 -0.51 -4.07 -9.11
N VAL A 58 -0.84 -4.81 -10.17
CA VAL A 58 0.17 -5.38 -11.07
C VAL A 58 0.03 -4.80 -12.47
N HIS A 59 1.15 -4.32 -13.03
CA HIS A 59 1.20 -3.82 -14.39
C HIS A 59 2.29 -4.56 -15.19
N GLY A 60 1.87 -5.28 -16.23
CA GLY A 60 2.76 -5.97 -17.16
C GLY A 60 3.10 -5.10 -18.35
N LEU A 61 4.35 -5.14 -18.79
CA LEU A 61 4.83 -4.44 -19.98
C LEU A 61 5.48 -5.42 -20.96
N ASP A 62 5.17 -5.29 -22.25
CA ASP A 62 5.86 -6.03 -23.32
C ASP A 62 6.03 -5.12 -24.55
N SER A 63 7.06 -5.33 -25.34
CA SER A 63 7.29 -4.59 -26.58
C SER A 63 6.46 -5.15 -27.75
N ASP A 64 5.95 -6.37 -27.63
CA ASP A 64 5.13 -7.04 -28.63
C ASP A 64 3.64 -6.80 -28.37
N SER A 65 3.01 -6.02 -29.23
CA SER A 65 1.57 -5.69 -29.13
C SER A 65 0.66 -6.91 -29.25
N GLN A 66 1.06 -7.98 -29.92
CA GLN A 66 0.27 -9.22 -30.05
C GLN A 66 0.29 -9.98 -28.72
N LYS A 67 1.43 -10.05 -28.05
CA LYS A 67 1.54 -10.61 -26.69
C LYS A 67 0.69 -9.81 -25.70
N VAL A 68 0.76 -8.49 -25.73
CA VAL A 68 -0.07 -7.61 -24.88
C VAL A 68 -1.57 -7.85 -25.13
N ALA A 69 -1.99 -7.98 -26.38
CA ALA A 69 -3.39 -8.26 -26.71
C ALA A 69 -3.85 -9.65 -26.20
N ALA A 70 -3.00 -10.67 -26.29
CA ALA A 70 -3.25 -12.00 -25.75
C ALA A 70 -3.30 -11.99 -24.21
N ALA A 71 -2.34 -11.33 -23.56
CA ALA A 71 -2.27 -11.16 -22.12
C ALA A 71 -3.52 -10.43 -21.57
N ARG A 72 -3.97 -9.37 -22.24
CA ARG A 72 -5.16 -8.62 -21.86
C ARG A 72 -6.41 -9.51 -21.87
N LYS A 73 -6.60 -10.32 -22.92
CA LYS A 73 -7.69 -11.29 -22.99
C LYS A 73 -7.61 -12.34 -21.87
N SER A 74 -6.43 -12.88 -21.62
CA SER A 74 -6.19 -13.86 -20.56
C SER A 74 -6.53 -13.32 -19.18
N ILE A 75 -6.10 -12.09 -18.86
CA ILE A 75 -6.35 -11.41 -17.58
C ILE A 75 -7.84 -11.08 -17.43
N GLN A 76 -8.50 -10.59 -18.51
CA GLN A 76 -9.93 -10.33 -18.51
C GLN A 76 -10.76 -11.62 -18.26
N ALA A 77 -10.40 -12.72 -18.93
CA ALA A 77 -11.08 -14.01 -18.74
C ALA A 77 -10.99 -14.55 -17.31
N ARG A 78 -9.99 -14.10 -16.54
CA ARG A 78 -9.82 -14.44 -15.10
C ARG A 78 -10.54 -13.45 -14.17
N GLY A 79 -11.19 -12.41 -14.68
CA GLY A 79 -11.85 -11.37 -13.88
C GLY A 79 -10.86 -10.46 -13.12
N LEU A 80 -9.60 -10.40 -13.52
CA LEU A 80 -8.55 -9.65 -12.80
C LEU A 80 -8.24 -8.29 -13.45
N TYR A 81 -8.79 -7.98 -14.63
CA TYR A 81 -8.47 -6.75 -15.34
C TYR A 81 -8.89 -5.51 -14.55
N GLY A 82 -7.96 -4.55 -14.43
CA GLY A 82 -8.05 -3.40 -13.54
C GLY A 82 -7.03 -3.52 -12.40
N ALA A 83 -7.13 -4.54 -11.57
CA ALA A 83 -6.11 -4.84 -10.55
C ALA A 83 -4.83 -5.47 -11.14
N VAL A 84 -4.96 -6.10 -12.30
CA VAL A 84 -3.85 -6.52 -13.17
C VAL A 84 -4.11 -5.95 -14.55
N SER A 85 -3.18 -5.18 -15.07
CA SER A 85 -3.25 -4.58 -16.41
C SER A 85 -1.96 -4.84 -17.20
N VAL A 86 -2.02 -4.67 -18.51
CA VAL A 86 -0.86 -4.84 -19.40
C VAL A 86 -0.87 -3.79 -20.51
N ASP A 87 0.31 -3.27 -20.85
CA ASP A 87 0.50 -2.31 -21.92
C ASP A 87 1.74 -2.56 -22.77
N THR A 88 1.68 -2.04 -23.99
CA THR A 88 2.82 -2.03 -24.90
C THR A 88 3.74 -0.87 -24.55
N TRP A 89 5.07 -1.11 -24.61
CA TRP A 89 6.07 -0.10 -24.33
C TRP A 89 7.27 -0.18 -25.28
N ASN A 90 8.15 0.80 -25.25
CA ASN A 90 9.26 0.95 -26.21
C ASN A 90 10.53 0.12 -25.88
N GLY A 91 10.53 -0.64 -24.78
CA GLY A 91 11.67 -1.44 -24.35
C GLY A 91 12.81 -0.66 -23.70
N LYS A 92 12.69 0.65 -23.48
CA LYS A 92 13.78 1.52 -23.00
C LYS A 92 13.39 2.34 -21.76
N THR A 93 12.39 3.20 -21.89
CA THR A 93 11.95 4.09 -20.82
C THR A 93 10.70 3.53 -20.20
N LEU A 94 10.67 3.40 -18.88
CA LEU A 94 9.52 2.90 -18.14
C LEU A 94 8.46 4.01 -18.01
N PRO A 95 7.18 3.73 -18.30
CA PRO A 95 6.11 4.75 -18.32
C PRO A 95 5.61 5.12 -16.93
N TYR A 96 6.53 5.33 -16.00
CA TYR A 96 6.23 5.66 -14.61
C TYR A 96 6.97 6.92 -14.16
N SER A 97 6.35 7.66 -13.25
CA SER A 97 7.00 8.74 -12.53
C SER A 97 8.15 8.21 -11.67
N ASP A 98 9.03 9.10 -11.23
CA ASP A 98 10.08 8.78 -10.28
C ASP A 98 9.46 8.29 -8.96
N ASN A 99 10.09 7.32 -8.31
CA ASN A 99 9.69 6.80 -7.00
C ASN A 99 8.26 6.22 -6.92
N LEU A 100 7.75 5.58 -7.98
CA LEU A 100 6.37 5.09 -8.02
C LEU A 100 6.23 3.57 -7.76
N VAL A 101 7.23 2.77 -8.15
CA VAL A 101 7.12 1.30 -8.23
C VAL A 101 7.72 0.63 -7.00
N ASN A 102 6.98 -0.29 -6.37
CA ASN A 102 7.48 -1.04 -5.21
C ASN A 102 8.29 -2.28 -5.62
N LEU A 103 7.88 -2.96 -6.67
CA LEU A 103 8.54 -4.18 -7.12
C LEU A 103 8.63 -4.23 -8.65
N ILE A 104 9.83 -4.42 -9.17
CA ILE A 104 10.06 -4.74 -10.58
C ILE A 104 10.50 -6.20 -10.67
N ILE A 105 9.86 -6.98 -11.54
CA ILE A 105 10.25 -8.34 -11.89
C ILE A 105 10.52 -8.38 -13.38
N ALA A 106 11.72 -8.81 -13.76
CA ALA A 106 12.15 -8.89 -15.16
C ALA A 106 12.97 -10.15 -15.40
N GLU A 107 12.55 -10.97 -16.37
CA GLU A 107 13.39 -12.07 -16.88
C GLU A 107 14.40 -11.58 -17.91
N ASP A 108 14.07 -10.49 -18.61
CA ASP A 108 14.92 -9.77 -19.53
C ASP A 108 14.67 -8.27 -19.39
N LEU A 109 15.73 -7.51 -19.20
CA LEU A 109 15.65 -6.06 -19.09
C LEU A 109 15.51 -5.35 -20.44
N ALA A 110 15.63 -6.09 -21.56
CA ALA A 110 15.71 -5.50 -22.90
C ALA A 110 16.80 -4.39 -22.94
N SER A 111 16.40 -3.13 -23.14
CA SER A 111 17.31 -1.98 -23.16
C SER A 111 17.17 -1.06 -21.94
N VAL A 112 16.51 -1.53 -20.87
CA VAL A 112 16.33 -0.73 -19.64
C VAL A 112 17.65 -0.66 -18.87
N THR A 113 18.03 0.55 -18.52
CA THR A 113 19.25 0.77 -17.74
C THR A 113 18.99 0.67 -16.24
N ASN A 114 20.03 0.38 -15.44
CA ASN A 114 19.93 0.43 -13.98
C ASN A 114 19.48 1.80 -13.47
N ASN A 115 19.87 2.88 -14.10
CA ASN A 115 19.45 4.23 -13.73
C ASN A 115 17.93 4.40 -13.89
N GLU A 116 17.35 3.84 -14.95
CA GLU A 116 15.91 3.86 -15.18
C GLU A 116 15.15 3.02 -14.15
N ILE A 117 15.67 1.84 -13.80
CA ILE A 117 15.15 1.00 -12.71
C ILE A 117 15.16 1.80 -11.40
N GLN A 118 16.30 2.41 -11.04
CA GLN A 118 16.43 3.21 -9.83
C GLN A 118 15.55 4.45 -9.84
N ARG A 119 15.31 5.07 -11.00
CA ARG A 119 14.42 6.23 -11.13
C ARG A 119 12.99 5.89 -10.71
N VAL A 120 12.44 4.81 -11.25
CA VAL A 120 11.02 4.46 -11.03
C VAL A 120 10.76 3.73 -9.72
N LEU A 121 11.74 3.03 -9.14
CA LEU A 121 11.57 2.38 -7.84
C LEU A 121 11.30 3.43 -6.75
N ALA A 122 10.30 3.17 -5.93
CA ALA A 122 10.10 3.88 -4.67
C ALA A 122 11.26 3.60 -3.70
N PRO A 123 11.55 4.47 -2.73
CA PRO A 123 12.42 4.13 -1.62
C PRO A 123 11.99 2.81 -0.96
N HIS A 124 12.94 1.92 -0.62
CA HIS A 124 12.74 0.52 -0.24
C HIS A 124 12.14 -0.38 -1.35
N GLY A 125 11.86 0.16 -2.54
CA GLY A 125 11.43 -0.65 -3.68
C GLY A 125 12.50 -1.65 -4.12
N VAL A 126 12.06 -2.76 -4.69
CA VAL A 126 12.91 -3.91 -5.05
C VAL A 126 12.85 -4.17 -6.55
N ALA A 127 13.98 -4.44 -7.15
CA ALA A 127 14.07 -5.07 -8.48
C ALA A 127 14.58 -6.51 -8.35
N LEU A 128 13.85 -7.46 -8.89
CA LEU A 128 14.25 -8.83 -9.12
C LEU A 128 14.50 -9.02 -10.61
N ILE A 129 15.76 -9.19 -10.98
CA ILE A 129 16.18 -9.29 -12.37
C ILE A 129 16.87 -10.62 -12.58
N LYS A 130 16.42 -11.37 -13.59
CA LYS A 130 17.02 -12.65 -13.97
C LYS A 130 18.18 -12.42 -14.92
N THR A 131 19.34 -12.95 -14.57
CA THR A 131 20.53 -12.92 -15.42
C THR A 131 21.15 -14.31 -15.43
N ALA A 132 21.32 -14.91 -16.61
CA ALA A 132 21.87 -16.27 -16.75
C ALA A 132 21.22 -17.28 -15.78
N ASP A 133 19.88 -17.29 -15.73
CA ASP A 133 19.04 -18.15 -14.86
C ASP A 133 19.14 -17.90 -13.34
N VAL A 134 19.82 -16.85 -12.91
CA VAL A 134 19.91 -16.44 -11.51
C VAL A 134 19.13 -15.15 -11.28
N TRP A 135 18.28 -15.14 -10.25
CA TRP A 135 17.59 -13.93 -9.81
C TRP A 135 18.50 -13.08 -8.94
N THR A 136 18.71 -11.84 -9.35
CA THR A 136 19.46 -10.84 -8.58
C THR A 136 18.48 -9.84 -7.97
N LYS A 137 18.61 -9.62 -6.67
CA LYS A 137 17.80 -8.66 -5.90
C LYS A 137 18.57 -7.36 -5.70
N THR A 138 17.98 -6.25 -6.09
CA THR A 138 18.45 -4.90 -5.78
C THR A 138 17.38 -4.14 -5.03
N VAL A 139 17.77 -3.41 -3.99
CA VAL A 139 16.86 -2.59 -3.16
C VAL A 139 17.26 -1.14 -3.30
N LYS A 140 16.29 -0.25 -3.59
CA LYS A 140 16.54 1.19 -3.55
C LYS A 140 16.63 1.67 -2.11
N PRO A 141 17.72 2.32 -1.71
CA PRO A 141 17.86 2.80 -0.33
C PRO A 141 16.86 3.93 -0.03
N TRP A 142 16.51 4.07 1.25
CA TRP A 142 15.81 5.27 1.73
C TRP A 142 16.77 6.46 1.70
N PRO A 143 16.40 7.61 1.10
CA PRO A 143 17.21 8.81 1.14
C PRO A 143 17.33 9.33 2.57
N ARG A 144 18.54 9.65 3.00
CA ARG A 144 18.78 10.15 4.37
C ARG A 144 18.16 11.54 4.62
N GLU A 145 17.99 12.28 3.55
CA GLU A 145 17.45 13.63 3.52
C GLU A 145 15.92 13.67 3.52
N MET A 146 15.26 12.51 3.38
CA MET A 146 13.80 12.38 3.41
C MET A 146 13.32 12.13 4.84
N GLY A 147 12.51 13.05 5.36
CA GLY A 147 11.87 12.91 6.67
C GLY A 147 10.61 12.06 6.65
N GLU A 148 10.12 11.75 7.83
CA GLU A 148 8.87 11.03 8.06
C GLU A 148 7.97 11.84 8.99
N TRP A 149 6.66 11.63 8.93
CA TRP A 149 5.68 12.29 9.78
C TRP A 149 5.04 11.23 10.69
N THR A 150 5.73 10.86 11.75
CA THR A 150 5.42 9.68 12.55
C THR A 150 4.33 9.90 13.63
N HIS A 151 4.11 11.14 14.02
CA HIS A 151 3.17 11.56 15.08
C HIS A 151 2.25 12.69 14.58
N TYR A 152 1.26 13.05 15.34
CA TYR A 152 0.34 14.14 15.01
C TYR A 152 1.07 15.43 14.60
N GLN A 153 2.08 15.82 15.34
CA GLN A 153 2.95 16.95 15.00
C GLN A 153 4.36 16.46 14.63
N GLN A 154 4.48 15.76 13.54
CA GLN A 154 5.69 15.25 12.89
C GLN A 154 6.44 14.16 13.67
N GLY A 155 6.87 14.40 14.88
CA GLY A 155 7.67 13.49 15.68
C GLY A 155 7.36 13.58 17.18
N PRO A 156 8.03 12.80 18.03
CA PRO A 156 7.74 12.74 19.48
C PRO A 156 7.97 14.07 20.20
N GLY A 157 8.71 15.00 19.61
CA GLY A 157 8.99 16.31 20.16
C GLY A 157 7.89 17.35 19.98
N ASN A 158 6.76 17.03 19.33
CA ASN A 158 5.66 17.95 19.00
C ASN A 158 6.10 19.22 18.25
N ASN A 159 7.14 19.11 17.42
CA ASN A 159 7.56 20.17 16.53
C ASN A 159 7.01 19.89 15.12
N PRO A 160 6.07 20.69 14.59
CA PRO A 160 5.42 20.42 13.29
C PRO A 160 6.33 20.76 12.10
N VAL A 161 7.61 20.51 12.21
CA VAL A 161 8.61 20.74 11.16
C VAL A 161 9.41 19.47 10.92
N VAL A 162 9.24 18.88 9.75
CA VAL A 162 10.06 17.74 9.33
C VAL A 162 11.43 18.24 8.84
N PRO A 163 12.53 17.62 9.26
CA PRO A 163 13.89 17.94 8.78
C PRO A 163 14.13 17.28 7.41
N ASP A 164 13.35 17.68 6.40
CA ASP A 164 13.43 17.19 5.04
C ASP A 164 14.07 18.23 4.12
N THR A 165 15.04 17.83 3.30
CA THR A 165 15.72 18.71 2.35
C THR A 165 15.54 18.30 0.89
N LEU A 166 14.80 17.21 0.63
CA LEU A 166 14.50 16.72 -0.71
C LEU A 166 13.21 17.30 -1.27
N ILE A 167 12.24 17.59 -0.42
CA ILE A 167 10.92 18.06 -0.82
C ILE A 167 10.98 19.55 -1.11
N GLY A 168 10.57 19.91 -2.32
CA GLY A 168 10.36 21.29 -2.74
C GLY A 168 8.89 21.56 -3.06
N PRO A 169 8.57 22.74 -3.59
CA PRO A 169 7.21 23.04 -4.04
C PRO A 169 6.71 21.98 -5.03
N PRO A 170 5.49 21.43 -4.84
CA PRO A 170 4.98 20.38 -5.70
C PRO A 170 4.78 20.88 -7.12
N ARG A 171 5.16 20.07 -8.11
CA ARG A 171 4.99 20.36 -9.53
C ARG A 171 3.74 19.73 -10.13
N GLY A 172 3.09 18.81 -9.38
CA GLY A 172 1.91 18.08 -9.81
C GLY A 172 1.48 17.04 -8.76
N LEU A 173 0.41 16.33 -9.06
CA LEU A 173 -0.07 15.20 -8.27
C LEU A 173 0.56 13.92 -8.80
N GLN A 174 1.11 13.10 -7.92
CA GLN A 174 1.70 11.80 -8.30
C GLN A 174 0.62 10.72 -8.36
N TRP A 175 -0.35 10.77 -7.46
CA TRP A 175 -1.49 9.86 -7.42
C TRP A 175 -2.70 10.51 -6.77
N ILE A 176 -3.86 9.94 -7.03
CA ILE A 176 -5.13 10.25 -6.37
C ILE A 176 -5.80 8.95 -5.97
N CYS A 177 -6.64 8.96 -4.95
CA CYS A 177 -7.38 7.78 -4.49
C CYS A 177 -8.82 8.12 -4.12
N GLU A 178 -9.62 7.10 -3.97
CA GLU A 178 -10.97 7.22 -3.40
C GLU A 178 -10.92 7.37 -1.86
N PRO A 179 -11.94 8.01 -1.27
CA PRO A 179 -13.06 8.66 -1.94
C PRO A 179 -12.68 10.02 -2.53
N LEU A 180 -13.24 10.40 -3.69
CA LEU A 180 -13.03 11.72 -4.31
C LEU A 180 -13.64 12.86 -3.49
N TRP A 181 -14.65 12.56 -2.68
CA TRP A 181 -15.38 13.50 -1.85
C TRP A 181 -15.55 12.94 -0.44
N PHE A 182 -15.39 13.78 0.56
CA PHE A 182 -15.64 13.41 1.95
C PHE A 182 -17.12 13.47 2.28
N ARG A 183 -17.55 12.65 3.27
CA ARG A 183 -18.91 12.67 3.78
C ARG A 183 -19.29 14.05 4.31
N SER A 184 -18.43 14.64 5.13
CA SER A 184 -18.61 15.98 5.69
C SER A 184 -17.27 16.68 5.89
N HIS A 185 -17.29 18.01 5.79
CA HIS A 185 -16.21 18.88 6.28
C HIS A 185 -16.77 20.07 7.06
N GLY A 186 -18.08 20.14 7.16
CA GLY A 186 -18.79 21.26 7.77
C GLY A 186 -19.08 21.04 9.24
N PHE A 187 -19.64 19.90 9.61
CA PHE A 187 -20.05 19.58 10.98
C PHE A 187 -18.94 18.82 11.71
N THR A 188 -18.71 17.59 11.34
CA THR A 188 -17.53 16.82 11.77
C THR A 188 -16.65 16.58 10.56
N THR A 189 -15.36 16.81 10.68
CA THR A 189 -14.43 16.49 9.58
C THR A 189 -14.35 14.98 9.40
N SER A 190 -14.59 14.51 8.18
CA SER A 190 -14.47 13.08 7.87
C SER A 190 -13.04 12.56 7.87
N PHE A 191 -12.07 13.45 7.97
CA PHE A 191 -10.64 13.15 8.04
C PHE A 191 -10.08 13.78 9.31
N THR A 192 -9.45 12.99 10.18
CA THR A 192 -9.04 13.48 11.52
C THR A 192 -7.56 13.41 11.80
N ALA A 193 -6.85 12.42 11.30
CA ALA A 193 -5.42 12.24 11.57
C ALA A 193 -4.71 11.60 10.38
N MET A 194 -3.43 11.92 10.21
CA MET A 194 -2.55 11.27 9.24
C MET A 194 -1.12 11.23 9.76
N VAL A 195 -0.49 10.06 9.65
CA VAL A 195 0.94 9.87 9.94
C VAL A 195 1.59 9.04 8.84
N SER A 196 2.93 9.07 8.76
CA SER A 196 3.68 8.28 7.78
C SER A 196 4.93 7.64 8.38
N ALA A 197 5.22 6.43 7.97
CA ALA A 197 6.47 5.73 8.29
C ALA A 197 6.80 4.70 7.20
N GLN A 198 8.08 4.59 6.86
CA GLN A 198 8.64 3.58 5.96
C GLN A 198 7.90 3.49 4.60
N GLY A 199 7.57 4.66 4.01
CA GLY A 199 6.88 4.75 2.71
C GLY A 199 5.40 4.38 2.74
N ARG A 200 4.77 4.38 3.90
CA ARG A 200 3.33 4.17 4.09
C ARG A 200 2.70 5.37 4.75
N ILE A 201 1.45 5.65 4.41
CA ILE A 201 0.62 6.63 5.11
C ILE A 201 -0.52 5.92 5.80
N PHE A 202 -0.84 6.40 7.00
CA PHE A 202 -1.93 5.90 7.84
C PHE A 202 -2.80 7.08 8.21
N TYR A 203 -4.11 6.94 8.01
CA TYR A 203 -5.05 8.02 8.28
C TYR A 203 -6.41 7.50 8.71
N ILE A 204 -7.14 8.35 9.44
CA ILE A 204 -8.49 8.04 9.91
C ILE A 204 -9.49 8.76 9.02
N LEU A 205 -10.45 8.02 8.49
CA LEU A 205 -11.48 8.51 7.58
C LEU A 205 -12.87 7.96 7.95
N ASP A 206 -13.87 8.84 7.92
CA ASP A 206 -15.26 8.43 7.91
C ASP A 206 -15.68 8.08 6.46
N GLU A 207 -15.88 6.80 6.20
CA GLU A 207 -16.31 6.25 4.91
C GLU A 207 -17.84 6.14 4.78
N GLY A 208 -18.59 6.78 5.68
CA GLY A 208 -20.06 6.86 5.58
C GLY A 208 -20.52 7.56 4.29
N PRO A 209 -21.83 7.57 4.01
CA PRO A 209 -22.37 8.10 2.77
C PRO A 209 -21.97 9.55 2.52
N ILE A 210 -21.43 9.81 1.33
CA ILE A 210 -20.90 11.11 0.91
C ILE A 210 -21.99 12.18 0.90
N GLY A 211 -21.70 13.35 1.49
CA GLY A 211 -22.59 14.50 1.50
C GLY A 211 -23.79 14.39 2.47
N ILE A 212 -23.86 13.34 3.27
CA ILE A 212 -24.95 13.11 4.21
C ILE A 212 -24.38 13.06 5.63
N ALA A 213 -24.29 14.20 6.28
CA ALA A 213 -23.88 14.35 7.66
C ALA A 213 -25.11 14.50 8.57
N GLN A 214 -25.86 13.43 8.75
CA GLN A 214 -27.04 13.39 9.62
C GLN A 214 -26.95 12.21 10.58
N ASP A 215 -27.45 12.38 11.81
CA ASP A 215 -27.45 11.35 12.84
C ASP A 215 -28.20 10.07 12.43
N ALA A 216 -29.19 10.20 11.52
CA ALA A 216 -29.92 9.07 10.97
C ALA A 216 -29.09 8.15 10.04
N VAL A 217 -27.90 8.60 9.61
CA VAL A 217 -27.02 7.83 8.73
C VAL A 217 -25.71 7.62 9.48
N PRO A 218 -25.40 6.39 9.90
CA PRO A 218 -24.26 6.10 10.76
C PRO A 218 -22.94 6.45 10.10
N GLU A 219 -22.00 6.93 10.88
CA GLU A 219 -20.61 7.11 10.55
C GLU A 219 -19.91 5.75 10.38
N GLN A 220 -18.89 5.68 9.53
CA GLN A 220 -18.10 4.48 9.27
C GLN A 220 -16.60 4.80 9.37
N TRP A 221 -16.15 4.99 10.58
CA TRP A 221 -14.76 5.35 10.84
C TRP A 221 -13.80 4.19 10.61
N THR A 222 -12.75 4.46 9.88
CA THR A 222 -11.79 3.45 9.44
C THR A 222 -10.37 4.02 9.52
N LEU A 223 -9.45 3.27 10.11
CA LEU A 223 -8.02 3.47 9.94
C LEU A 223 -7.60 2.84 8.61
N ILE A 224 -7.01 3.63 7.74
CA ILE A 224 -6.64 3.24 6.39
C ILE A 224 -5.13 3.34 6.22
N ALA A 225 -4.52 2.32 5.62
CA ALA A 225 -3.12 2.32 5.22
C ALA A 225 -2.97 2.27 3.70
N ARG A 226 -2.14 3.15 3.16
CA ARG A 226 -1.77 3.16 1.73
C ARG A 226 -0.26 3.27 1.56
N ASP A 227 0.22 2.82 0.42
CA ASP A 227 1.57 3.17 -0.03
C ASP A 227 1.65 4.67 -0.27
N ALA A 228 2.68 5.33 0.29
CA ALA A 228 2.82 6.77 0.23
C ALA A 228 3.22 7.29 -1.17
N PHE A 229 3.86 6.44 -1.99
CA PHE A 229 4.39 6.83 -3.28
C PHE A 229 3.42 6.61 -4.45
N ASN A 230 2.47 5.65 -4.32
CA ASN A 230 1.52 5.33 -5.40
C ASN A 230 0.06 5.24 -4.97
N GLY A 231 -0.24 5.39 -3.69
CA GLY A 231 -1.60 5.40 -3.17
C GLY A 231 -2.31 4.05 -3.13
N VAL A 232 -1.62 2.95 -3.46
CA VAL A 232 -2.22 1.61 -3.41
C VAL A 232 -2.70 1.31 -2.00
N LEU A 233 -3.96 0.89 -1.89
CA LEU A 233 -4.55 0.48 -0.61
C LEU A 233 -3.87 -0.78 -0.09
N LEU A 234 -3.30 -0.70 1.11
CA LEU A 234 -2.65 -1.83 1.77
C LEU A 234 -3.63 -2.58 2.67
N TRP A 235 -4.34 -1.86 3.53
CA TRP A 235 -5.36 -2.44 4.41
C TRP A 235 -6.28 -1.38 5.00
N LYS A 236 -7.38 -1.84 5.58
CA LYS A 236 -8.34 -1.05 6.35
C LYS A 236 -8.66 -1.75 7.67
N GLN A 237 -8.80 -0.98 8.74
CA GLN A 237 -9.21 -1.46 10.06
C GLN A 237 -10.38 -0.60 10.55
N PRO A 238 -11.59 -1.16 10.70
CA PRO A 238 -12.72 -0.44 11.27
C PRO A 238 -12.44 0.02 12.71
N LEU A 239 -12.89 1.21 13.05
CA LEU A 239 -12.83 1.79 14.40
C LEU A 239 -14.22 1.69 15.04
N SER A 240 -14.31 1.09 16.25
CA SER A 240 -15.59 0.94 16.93
C SER A 240 -15.41 0.68 18.44
N PRO A 241 -16.13 1.40 19.32
CA PRO A 241 -16.97 2.56 19.03
C PRO A 241 -16.12 3.80 18.66
N TRP A 242 -16.58 4.60 17.71
CA TRP A 242 -15.89 5.81 17.25
C TRP A 242 -16.91 6.79 16.67
N GLY A 243 -16.64 8.10 16.73
CA GLY A 243 -17.49 9.11 16.13
C GLY A 243 -18.33 9.90 17.13
N VAL A 244 -19.23 10.72 16.60
CA VAL A 244 -20.00 11.72 17.34
C VAL A 244 -20.80 11.11 18.50
N GLU A 245 -21.35 9.92 18.33
CA GLU A 245 -22.16 9.25 19.37
C GLU A 245 -21.36 8.98 20.66
N VAL A 246 -20.10 8.63 20.55
CA VAL A 246 -19.26 8.34 21.73
C VAL A 246 -18.48 9.53 22.21
N TRP A 247 -18.14 10.46 21.33
CA TRP A 247 -17.44 11.69 21.72
C TRP A 247 -18.30 12.63 22.58
N LYS A 248 -19.63 12.57 22.42
CA LYS A 248 -20.64 13.37 23.17
C LYS A 248 -20.48 14.89 23.06
N GLU A 249 -19.52 15.35 22.32
CA GLU A 249 -19.26 16.75 22.06
C GLU A 249 -19.46 17.01 20.58
N THR A 250 -20.44 17.83 20.28
CA THR A 250 -20.75 18.23 18.91
C THR A 250 -20.46 19.72 18.75
N ALA A 251 -19.35 20.02 18.13
CA ALA A 251 -19.05 21.35 17.65
C ALA A 251 -18.70 21.30 16.17
N LEU A 252 -18.93 22.40 15.48
CA LEU A 252 -18.55 22.52 14.09
C LEU A 252 -17.05 22.22 13.91
N ARG A 253 -16.71 21.22 13.10
CA ARG A 253 -15.33 20.77 12.82
C ARG A 253 -14.57 20.24 14.04
N TYR A 254 -15.29 19.69 15.01
CA TYR A 254 -14.67 19.13 16.20
C TYR A 254 -14.36 17.64 16.01
N SER A 255 -13.18 17.24 16.40
CA SER A 255 -12.81 15.87 16.75
C SER A 255 -11.99 15.91 18.04
N PRO A 256 -12.08 14.90 18.93
CA PRO A 256 -11.25 14.87 20.13
C PRO A 256 -9.77 14.81 19.76
N LYS A 257 -8.94 15.58 20.47
CA LYS A 257 -7.47 15.52 20.30
C LYS A 257 -6.92 14.10 20.43
N ALA A 258 -7.45 13.34 21.38
CA ALA A 258 -7.11 11.93 21.56
C ALA A 258 -7.25 11.10 20.26
N GLY A 259 -8.20 11.47 19.37
CA GLY A 259 -8.33 10.83 18.05
C GLY A 259 -7.15 11.11 17.12
N GLU A 260 -6.53 12.27 17.26
CA GLU A 260 -5.39 12.72 16.44
C GLU A 260 -4.04 12.36 17.07
N GLU A 261 -3.92 12.57 18.38
CA GLU A 261 -2.68 12.41 19.13
C GLU A 261 -2.39 10.95 19.53
N CYS A 262 -3.39 10.06 19.39
CA CYS A 262 -3.25 8.62 19.63
C CYS A 262 -3.09 7.78 18.35
N LEU A 263 -2.65 8.38 17.24
CA LEU A 263 -2.19 7.67 16.03
C LEU A 263 -0.70 7.91 15.84
N VAL A 264 0.10 6.87 15.98
CA VAL A 264 1.55 6.91 15.82
C VAL A 264 2.01 5.81 14.87
N ALA A 265 2.86 6.14 13.90
CA ALA A 265 3.54 5.17 13.05
C ALA A 265 5.05 5.21 13.33
N TYR A 266 5.63 4.09 13.64
CA TYR A 266 7.05 3.98 13.94
C TYR A 266 7.65 2.70 13.37
N LYS A 267 8.61 2.84 12.47
CA LYS A 267 9.19 1.69 11.74
C LYS A 267 8.10 0.85 11.06
N ASP A 268 8.03 -0.44 11.36
CA ASP A 268 7.04 -1.37 10.81
C ASP A 268 5.81 -1.58 11.73
N ARG A 269 5.50 -0.61 12.57
CA ARG A 269 4.37 -0.64 13.52
C ARG A 269 3.50 0.59 13.40
N VAL A 270 2.21 0.39 13.62
CA VAL A 270 1.24 1.46 13.84
C VAL A 270 0.59 1.22 15.20
N MET A 271 0.59 2.22 16.04
CA MET A 271 -0.03 2.21 17.35
C MET A 271 -1.24 3.13 17.32
N MET A 272 -2.38 2.63 17.79
CA MET A 272 -3.62 3.38 17.83
C MET A 272 -4.63 2.76 18.80
N THR A 273 -5.49 3.59 19.36
CA THR A 273 -6.72 3.15 20.04
C THR A 273 -7.77 2.82 18.97
N LEU A 274 -8.09 1.53 18.78
CA LEU A 274 -9.04 1.08 17.74
C LEU A 274 -10.51 1.34 18.09
N GLY A 275 -10.79 1.87 19.28
CA GLY A 275 -12.05 2.40 19.72
C GLY A 275 -11.81 3.66 20.56
N TYR A 276 -12.81 4.53 20.69
CA TYR A 276 -12.70 5.73 21.51
C TYR A 276 -12.42 5.34 22.97
N GLN A 277 -11.34 5.87 23.53
CA GLN A 277 -10.82 5.57 24.88
C GLN A 277 -10.52 4.07 25.12
N SER A 278 -10.34 3.26 24.08
CA SER A 278 -9.89 1.87 24.23
C SER A 278 -8.38 1.79 24.46
N GLU A 279 -7.92 0.63 24.90
CA GLU A 279 -6.49 0.35 25.01
C GLU A 279 -5.76 0.46 23.66
N VAL A 280 -4.49 0.82 23.72
CA VAL A 280 -3.63 0.95 22.53
C VAL A 280 -3.38 -0.42 21.90
N SER A 281 -3.72 -0.54 20.65
CA SER A 281 -3.37 -1.68 19.80
C SER A 281 -2.09 -1.38 19.01
N ILE A 282 -1.21 -2.37 18.93
CA ILE A 282 -0.01 -2.35 18.09
C ILE A 282 -0.30 -3.19 16.86
N LEU A 283 -0.23 -2.58 15.68
CA LEU A 283 -0.50 -3.21 14.40
C LEU A 283 0.79 -3.36 13.57
N ASP A 284 0.86 -4.42 12.79
CA ASP A 284 1.83 -4.55 11.71
C ASP A 284 1.52 -3.51 10.61
N ALA A 285 2.46 -2.62 10.34
CA ALA A 285 2.24 -1.49 9.44
C ALA A 285 1.96 -1.88 7.98
N ALA A 286 2.43 -3.05 7.54
CA ALA A 286 2.25 -3.53 6.18
C ALA A 286 0.92 -4.28 5.96
N THR A 287 0.37 -4.89 7.02
CA THR A 287 -0.77 -5.81 6.90
C THR A 287 -1.98 -5.43 7.72
N GLY A 288 -1.85 -4.52 8.70
CA GLY A 288 -2.89 -4.16 9.66
C GLY A 288 -3.19 -5.23 10.71
N ARG A 289 -2.44 -6.33 10.72
CA ARG A 289 -2.63 -7.40 11.71
C ARG A 289 -2.24 -6.91 13.10
N THR A 290 -3.11 -7.10 14.09
CA THR A 290 -2.80 -6.81 15.49
C THR A 290 -1.66 -7.70 15.98
N LEU A 291 -0.61 -7.08 16.50
CA LEU A 291 0.57 -7.72 17.09
C LEU A 291 0.44 -7.84 18.61
N GLY A 292 -0.27 -6.89 19.25
CA GLY A 292 -0.50 -6.86 20.68
C GLY A 292 -1.38 -5.69 21.10
N VAL A 293 -1.74 -5.67 22.36
CA VAL A 293 -2.48 -4.59 23.02
C VAL A 293 -1.69 -4.20 24.27
N CYS A 294 -1.60 -2.91 24.54
CA CYS A 294 -0.97 -2.37 25.74
C CYS A 294 -2.02 -2.26 26.85
N GLU A 295 -2.04 -3.20 27.78
CA GLU A 295 -2.98 -3.24 28.90
C GLU A 295 -2.87 -2.00 29.79
N GLY A 296 -3.99 -1.49 30.26
CA GLY A 296 -4.07 -0.31 31.16
C GLY A 296 -3.79 1.02 30.48
N THR A 297 -3.91 1.09 29.15
CA THR A 297 -3.76 2.33 28.37
C THR A 297 -5.11 2.87 27.87
N ASP A 298 -6.22 2.45 28.46
CA ASP A 298 -7.54 3.00 28.19
C ASP A 298 -7.63 4.48 28.64
N GLY A 299 -8.33 5.28 27.86
CA GLY A 299 -8.55 6.70 28.17
C GLY A 299 -7.32 7.60 28.02
N ILE A 300 -6.27 7.17 27.33
CA ILE A 300 -5.12 8.04 27.05
C ILE A 300 -5.51 9.19 26.12
N GLU A 301 -4.86 10.34 26.29
CA GLU A 301 -5.08 11.55 25.49
C GLU A 301 -3.99 11.77 24.44
N GLU A 302 -2.78 11.29 24.70
CA GLU A 302 -1.63 11.43 23.81
C GLU A 302 -0.76 10.17 23.86
N MET A 303 -0.13 9.85 22.75
CA MET A 303 0.81 8.75 22.62
C MET A 303 2.09 9.20 21.92
N ARG A 304 3.23 8.79 22.44
CA ARG A 304 4.54 9.04 21.84
C ARG A 304 5.35 7.76 21.77
N CYS A 305 6.05 7.58 20.67
CA CYS A 305 6.97 6.46 20.51
C CYS A 305 8.36 6.98 20.10
N GLU A 306 9.34 6.68 20.90
CA GLU A 306 10.73 7.03 20.66
C GLU A 306 11.66 5.89 21.10
N ASN A 307 12.66 5.56 20.28
CA ASN A 307 13.64 4.51 20.57
C ASN A 307 13.01 3.15 20.96
N ASP A 308 11.93 2.75 20.28
CA ASP A 308 11.14 1.54 20.53
C ASP A 308 10.41 1.54 21.91
N VAL A 309 10.30 2.66 22.57
CA VAL A 309 9.52 2.86 23.80
C VAL A 309 8.28 3.68 23.46
N LEU A 310 7.11 3.16 23.86
CA LEU A 310 5.80 3.80 23.75
C LEU A 310 5.48 4.48 25.08
#